data_5c23bd9e13703013d4e1cf6866a11acc
#
_entry.id   5c23bd9e13703013d4e1cf6866a11acc
#
_cell.length_a   1.000
_cell.length_b   1.000
_cell.length_c   1.000
_cell.angle_alpha   90.00
_cell.angle_beta   90.00
_cell.angle_gamma   90.00
#
_symmetry.space_group_name_H-M   'P 1'
#
loop_
_entity.id
_entity.type
_entity.pdbx_description
1 polymer ?
#
loop_
_entity_poly.entity_id
_entity_poly.type
_entity_poly.pdbx_seq_one_letter_code
_entity_poly.pdbx_strand_id
1 'polypeptide(L)'
;MATKQEKELYDKIARLGCSLCRHQGNEGTPAELHHIRRTLPRSLAPVIPLCPYHHRGSNTSIHGMGRKRFEREYGISEDELLEATLKLIGE
;
A
#
# COMPACT_ATOMS: atom_id res chain seq x y z
N MET A 1 -5.86 -19.75 1.43
CA MET A 1 -4.46 -19.53 1.78
C MET A 1 -3.67 -18.98 0.59
N ALA A 2 -2.69 -18.15 0.85
CA ALA A 2 -1.84 -17.64 -0.21
C ALA A 2 -0.93 -18.75 -0.74
N THR A 3 -0.71 -18.77 -2.06
CA THR A 3 0.26 -19.68 -2.67
C THR A 3 1.68 -19.24 -2.31
N LYS A 4 2.65 -20.10 -2.57
CA LYS A 4 4.07 -19.77 -2.37
C LYS A 4 4.46 -18.53 -3.18
N GLN A 5 3.99 -18.44 -4.41
CA GLN A 5 4.27 -17.29 -5.29
C GLN A 5 3.65 -16.00 -4.74
N GLU A 6 2.44 -16.09 -4.21
CA GLU A 6 1.80 -14.92 -3.60
C GLU A 6 2.54 -14.45 -2.36
N LYS A 7 3.01 -15.39 -1.53
CA LYS A 7 3.80 -15.04 -0.35
C LYS A 7 5.12 -14.37 -0.72
N GLU A 8 5.78 -14.87 -1.74
CA GLU A 8 7.01 -14.26 -2.25
C GLU A 8 6.76 -12.85 -2.77
N LEU A 9 5.67 -12.67 -3.50
CA LEU A 9 5.29 -11.35 -4.01
C LEU A 9 4.97 -10.39 -2.88
N TYR A 10 4.20 -10.82 -1.89
CA TYR A 10 3.84 -9.99 -0.74
C TYR A 10 5.08 -9.59 0.07
N ASP A 11 6.00 -10.53 0.26
CA ASP A 11 7.25 -10.26 0.94
C ASP A 11 8.08 -9.22 0.18
N LYS A 12 8.15 -9.36 -1.14
CA LYS A 12 8.84 -8.43 -2.01
C LYS A 12 8.24 -7.02 -1.92
N ILE A 13 6.91 -6.93 -1.94
CA ILE A 13 6.19 -5.66 -1.81
C ILE A 13 6.47 -5.02 -0.44
N ALA A 14 6.36 -5.81 0.63
CA ALA A 14 6.60 -5.31 1.98
C ALA A 14 8.02 -4.75 2.16
N ARG A 15 9.00 -5.37 1.52
CA ARG A 15 10.40 -4.95 1.60
C ARG A 15 10.68 -3.63 0.90
N LEU A 16 9.80 -3.19 0.01
CA LEU A 16 9.95 -1.88 -0.64
C LEU A 16 9.82 -0.73 0.35
N GLY A 17 9.18 -0.97 1.48
CA GLY A 17 8.83 0.09 2.42
C GLY A 17 7.56 0.83 2.00
N CYS A 18 7.09 1.72 2.85
CA CYS A 18 5.85 2.47 2.63
C CYS A 18 5.89 3.25 1.32
N SER A 19 4.93 2.99 0.43
CA SER A 19 4.86 3.69 -0.86
C SER A 19 4.51 5.17 -0.69
N LEU A 20 3.70 5.52 0.29
CA LEU A 20 3.38 6.93 0.54
C LEU A 20 4.60 7.68 1.12
N CYS A 21 5.32 7.07 2.06
CA CYS A 21 6.55 7.67 2.57
C CYS A 21 7.57 7.87 1.44
N ARG A 22 7.68 6.88 0.54
CA ARG A 22 8.55 7.00 -0.64
C ARG A 22 8.12 8.16 -1.52
N HIS A 23 6.82 8.34 -1.73
CA HIS A 23 6.28 9.47 -2.48
C HIS A 23 6.65 10.81 -1.83
N GLN A 24 6.74 10.83 -0.52
CA GLN A 24 7.13 12.02 0.26
C GLN A 24 8.65 12.19 0.36
N GLY A 25 9.43 11.31 -0.25
CA GLY A 25 10.89 11.38 -0.24
C GLY A 25 11.57 10.55 0.85
N ASN A 26 10.82 9.73 1.58
CA ASN A 26 11.34 8.91 2.69
C ASN A 26 11.28 7.42 2.32
N GLU A 27 12.37 6.90 1.76
CA GLU A 27 12.43 5.50 1.37
C GLU A 27 12.76 4.60 2.56
N GLY A 28 12.27 3.36 2.50
CA GLY A 28 12.66 2.33 3.46
C GLY A 28 11.88 2.31 4.77
N THR A 29 10.81 3.10 4.91
CA THR A 29 9.97 3.03 6.10
C THR A 29 9.29 1.67 6.17
N PRO A 30 9.43 0.91 7.29
CA PRO A 30 8.81 -0.41 7.40
C PRO A 30 7.32 -0.37 7.09
N ALA A 31 6.84 -1.33 6.30
CA ALA A 31 5.48 -1.30 5.77
C ALA A 31 4.70 -2.57 6.09
N GLU A 32 3.38 -2.38 6.20
CA GLU A 32 2.39 -3.45 6.24
C GLU A 32 1.75 -3.53 4.85
N LEU A 33 1.06 -4.62 4.57
CA LEU A 33 0.34 -4.78 3.31
C LEU A 33 -1.08 -4.22 3.45
N HIS A 34 -1.41 -3.26 2.59
CA HIS A 34 -2.76 -2.71 2.51
C HIS A 34 -3.46 -3.28 1.29
N HIS A 35 -4.58 -3.96 1.49
CA HIS A 35 -5.38 -4.55 0.42
C HIS A 35 -6.35 -3.51 -0.13
N ILE A 36 -6.24 -3.23 -1.42
CA ILE A 36 -7.16 -2.31 -2.10
C ILE A 36 -8.38 -3.12 -2.53
N ARG A 37 -9.31 -3.32 -1.61
CA ARG A 37 -10.42 -4.25 -1.82
C ARG A 37 -11.57 -3.67 -2.63
N ARG A 38 -12.04 -2.51 -2.26
CA ARG A 38 -13.27 -1.92 -2.82
C ARG A 38 -14.41 -2.95 -2.78
N THR A 39 -14.76 -3.52 -3.92
CA THR A 39 -15.79 -4.56 -4.00
C THR A 39 -15.20 -5.97 -4.10
N LEU A 40 -13.87 -6.11 -4.09
CA LEU A 40 -13.21 -7.39 -4.24
C LEU A 40 -13.02 -8.10 -2.91
N PRO A 41 -13.06 -9.46 -2.89
CA PRO A 41 -12.62 -10.19 -1.71
C PRO A 41 -11.12 -9.99 -1.51
N ARG A 42 -10.67 -10.14 -0.26
CA ARG A 42 -9.27 -9.92 0.11
C ARG A 42 -8.30 -10.75 -0.74
N SER A 43 -8.67 -11.99 -1.07
CA SER A 43 -7.81 -12.89 -1.85
C SER A 43 -7.55 -12.41 -3.28
N LEU A 44 -8.42 -11.55 -3.81
CA LEU A 44 -8.29 -11.03 -5.18
C LEU A 44 -7.84 -9.58 -5.22
N ALA A 45 -7.76 -8.93 -4.07
CA ALA A 45 -7.43 -7.50 -4.01
C ALA A 45 -5.93 -7.29 -4.22
N PRO A 46 -5.54 -6.29 -5.03
CA PRO A 46 -4.13 -5.90 -5.11
C PRO A 46 -3.67 -5.29 -3.79
N VAL A 47 -2.37 -5.31 -3.54
CA VAL A 47 -1.81 -4.80 -2.30
C VAL A 47 -0.76 -3.74 -2.56
N ILE A 48 -0.66 -2.77 -1.65
CA ILE A 48 0.41 -1.78 -1.64
C ILE A 48 1.05 -1.76 -0.25
N PRO A 49 2.34 -1.41 -0.16
CA PRO A 49 2.99 -1.29 1.15
C PRO A 49 2.71 0.08 1.76
N LEU A 50 2.17 0.09 2.97
CA LEU A 50 1.94 1.32 3.74
C LEU A 50 2.45 1.11 5.16
N CYS A 51 3.18 2.08 5.70
CA CYS A 51 3.65 1.99 7.08
C CYS A 51 2.45 2.02 8.04
N PRO A 52 2.62 1.52 9.28
CA PRO A 52 1.50 1.51 10.23
C PRO A 52 0.84 2.88 10.41
N TYR A 53 1.62 3.96 10.41
CA TYR A 53 1.11 5.31 10.56
C TYR A 53 0.14 5.69 9.43
N HIS A 54 0.52 5.44 8.17
CA HIS A 54 -0.32 5.78 7.01
C HIS A 54 -1.39 4.75 6.73
N HIS A 55 -1.23 3.52 7.22
CA HIS A 55 -2.17 2.44 6.98
C HIS A 55 -3.35 2.49 7.95
N ARG A 56 -3.09 2.51 9.26
CA ARG A 56 -4.15 2.39 10.27
C ARG A 56 -3.83 3.02 11.63
N GLY A 57 -2.61 3.49 11.83
CA GLY A 57 -2.14 3.90 13.14
C GLY A 57 -2.42 5.35 13.53
N SER A 58 -3.13 6.10 12.70
CA SER A 58 -3.40 7.51 12.98
C SER A 58 -4.69 7.98 12.30
N ASN A 59 -5.14 9.17 12.66
CA ASN A 59 -6.29 9.80 12.00
C ASN A 59 -5.98 10.22 10.56
N THR A 60 -4.69 10.27 10.20
CA THR A 60 -4.24 10.59 8.84
C THR A 60 -3.89 9.36 8.04
N SER A 61 -4.23 8.16 8.55
CA SER A 61 -4.08 6.90 7.83
C SER A 61 -5.25 6.68 6.88
N ILE A 62 -5.07 5.77 5.91
CA ILE A 62 -6.15 5.45 4.97
C ILE A 62 -7.36 4.84 5.68
N HIS A 63 -7.14 4.01 6.71
CA HIS A 63 -8.25 3.46 7.48
C HIS A 63 -8.87 4.51 8.41
N GLY A 64 -8.11 5.52 8.81
CA GLY A 64 -8.60 6.59 9.68
C GLY A 64 -9.49 7.59 8.96
N MET A 65 -9.14 7.96 7.74
CA MET A 65 -9.84 9.02 7.01
C MET A 65 -10.62 8.56 5.78
N GLY A 66 -10.39 7.34 5.32
CA GLY A 66 -11.02 6.82 4.13
C GLY A 66 -10.28 7.21 2.84
N ARG A 67 -10.58 6.48 1.77
CA ARG A 67 -9.86 6.56 0.50
C ARG A 67 -9.89 7.95 -0.13
N LYS A 68 -11.05 8.56 -0.23
CA LYS A 68 -11.21 9.84 -0.93
C LYS A 68 -10.48 10.98 -0.21
N ARG A 69 -10.61 11.01 1.11
CA ARG A 69 -9.94 12.04 1.91
C ARG A 69 -8.43 11.85 1.89
N PHE A 70 -7.98 10.60 1.97
CA PHE A 70 -6.57 10.25 1.89
C PHE A 70 -5.96 10.76 0.58
N GLU A 71 -6.64 10.53 -0.55
CA GLU A 71 -6.19 11.02 -1.85
C GLU A 71 -6.09 12.54 -1.90
N ARG A 72 -7.08 13.24 -1.36
CA ARG A 72 -7.05 14.71 -1.31
C ARG A 72 -5.93 15.23 -0.42
N GLU A 73 -5.74 14.58 0.73
CA GLU A 73 -4.77 15.03 1.72
C GLU A 73 -3.33 14.88 1.23
N TYR A 74 -3.03 13.78 0.57
CA TYR A 74 -1.67 13.46 0.15
C TYR A 74 -1.40 13.71 -1.34
N GLY A 75 -2.43 14.03 -2.12
CA GLY A 75 -2.28 14.32 -3.53
C GLY A 75 -1.95 13.11 -4.39
N ILE A 76 -2.22 11.90 -3.89
CA ILE A 76 -1.95 10.66 -4.63
C ILE A 76 -2.99 9.61 -4.25
N SER A 77 -3.47 8.87 -5.24
CA SER A 77 -4.49 7.84 -5.02
C SER A 77 -3.87 6.48 -4.72
N GLU A 78 -4.69 5.56 -4.19
CA GLU A 78 -4.29 4.16 -4.02
C GLU A 78 -3.85 3.54 -5.34
N ASP A 79 -4.56 3.85 -6.43
CA ASP A 79 -4.23 3.31 -7.75
C ASP A 79 -2.88 3.81 -8.24
N GLU A 80 -2.56 5.06 -8.00
CA GLU A 80 -1.25 5.62 -8.33
C GLU A 80 -0.14 5.00 -7.49
N LEU A 81 -0.40 4.75 -6.21
CA LEU A 81 0.56 4.06 -5.34
C LEU A 81 0.77 2.62 -5.79
N LEU A 82 -0.30 1.95 -6.23
CA LEU A 82 -0.22 0.60 -6.77
C LEU A 82 0.63 0.57 -8.05
N GLU A 83 0.39 1.50 -8.96
CA GLU A 83 1.16 1.60 -10.20
C GLU A 83 2.65 1.78 -9.91
N ALA A 84 2.99 2.67 -8.99
CA ALA A 84 4.38 2.89 -8.58
C ALA A 84 4.99 1.63 -7.97
N THR A 85 4.22 0.91 -7.15
CA THR A 85 4.65 -0.33 -6.52
C THR A 85 4.98 -1.39 -7.59
N LEU A 86 4.08 -1.57 -8.55
CA LEU A 86 4.25 -2.55 -9.63
C LEU A 86 5.50 -2.25 -10.47
N LYS A 87 5.76 -0.98 -10.73
CA LYS A 87 6.99 -0.58 -11.46
C LYS A 87 8.24 -0.95 -10.67
N LEU A 88 8.23 -0.77 -9.36
CA LEU A 88 9.39 -1.07 -8.52
C LEU A 88 9.69 -2.56 -8.44
N ILE A 89 8.69 -3.42 -8.51
CA ILE A 89 8.88 -4.87 -8.48
C ILE A 89 9.07 -5.47 -9.86
N GLY A 90 9.06 -4.65 -10.92
CA GLY A 90 9.35 -5.09 -12.29
C GLY A 90 8.16 -5.68 -13.02
N GLU A 91 6.98 -5.38 -12.60
CA GLU A 91 5.74 -5.84 -13.26
C GLU A 91 5.33 -4.93 -14.41
#